data_6cffa24930b2182cdf51067bd63603bb
#
_entry.id   6cffa24930b2182cdf51067bd63603bb
#
_cell.length_a   1.000
_cell.length_b   1.000
_cell.length_c   1.000
_cell.angle_alpha   90.00
_cell.angle_beta   90.00
_cell.angle_gamma   90.00
#
_symmetry.space_group_name_H-M   'P 1'
#
loop_
_entity.id
_entity.type
_entity.pdbx_description
1 polymer ?
#
loop_
_entity_poly.entity_id
_entity_poly.type
_entity_poly.pdbx_seq_one_letter_code
_entity_poly.pdbx_strand_id
1 'polypeptide(L)'
;CEDIAYLKKALDIGFTSVMLDASSLPYEENVKLTKEAVKLAREKNVSVEAEIGILGGREAGDKKKLTKEEMYTDPLLAKRFVEDTKIDALACSFGTAHGIYKVKPELDFERISKISELCKLPLVMHGGSGVSHEDYKKAIKRGVRKINYYSYMAKEGVMAAREIVNTDITFYHEIASYATLK
;
A
#
# COMPACT_ATOMS: atom_id res chain seq x y z
N CYS A 1 -6.02 2.97 6.76
CA CYS A 1 -7.28 3.72 6.97
C CYS A 1 -7.01 5.22 6.90
N GLU A 2 -8.03 6.01 6.58
CA GLU A 2 -7.94 7.46 6.43
C GLU A 2 -8.46 8.21 7.70
N ASP A 3 -8.93 7.47 8.69
CA ASP A 3 -9.61 8.00 9.88
C ASP A 3 -8.92 7.56 11.18
N ILE A 4 -8.52 8.53 11.99
CA ILE A 4 -7.91 8.30 13.32
C ILE A 4 -8.87 7.58 14.28
N ALA A 5 -10.17 7.85 14.22
CA ALA A 5 -11.14 7.16 15.08
C ALA A 5 -11.24 5.67 14.73
N TYR A 6 -11.14 5.33 13.44
CA TYR A 6 -11.09 3.96 13.00
C TYR A 6 -9.77 3.27 13.36
N LEU A 7 -8.65 4.00 13.27
CA LEU A 7 -7.34 3.51 13.71
C LEU A 7 -7.34 3.19 15.20
N LYS A 8 -7.95 4.02 16.04
CA LYS A 8 -8.11 3.74 17.49
C LYS A 8 -8.84 2.42 17.73
N LYS A 9 -9.94 2.17 17.01
CA LYS A 9 -10.67 0.88 17.12
C LYS A 9 -9.77 -0.30 16.75
N ALA A 10 -8.98 -0.19 15.68
CA ALA A 10 -8.02 -1.24 15.31
C ALA A 10 -6.99 -1.51 16.43
N LEU A 11 -6.45 -0.46 17.03
CA LEU A 11 -5.56 -0.57 18.18
C LEU A 11 -6.23 -1.23 19.40
N ASP A 12 -7.50 -0.91 19.65
CA ASP A 12 -8.26 -1.44 20.80
C ASP A 12 -8.57 -2.93 20.67
N ILE A 13 -8.79 -3.42 19.46
CA ILE A 13 -9.04 -4.85 19.18
C ILE A 13 -7.74 -5.66 18.98
N GLY A 14 -6.56 -5.06 19.13
CA GLY A 14 -5.29 -5.76 19.22
C GLY A 14 -4.53 -5.94 17.92
N PHE A 15 -4.71 -5.08 16.92
CA PHE A 15 -3.81 -5.08 15.76
C PHE A 15 -2.38 -4.73 16.18
N THR A 16 -1.41 -5.48 15.68
CA THR A 16 0.03 -5.31 15.97
C THR A 16 0.72 -4.34 15.00
N SER A 17 0.06 -3.98 13.91
CA SER A 17 0.49 -2.98 12.95
C SER A 17 -0.74 -2.28 12.38
N VAL A 18 -0.66 -0.96 12.25
CA VAL A 18 -1.73 -0.12 11.67
C VAL A 18 -1.17 0.78 10.58
N MET A 19 -2.03 1.19 9.66
CA MET A 19 -1.68 2.13 8.61
C MET A 19 -2.63 3.33 8.64
N LEU A 20 -2.06 4.54 8.60
CA LEU A 20 -2.78 5.76 8.26
C LEU A 20 -2.42 6.19 6.84
N ASP A 21 -3.43 6.37 6.00
CA ASP A 21 -3.30 6.95 4.69
C ASP A 21 -3.91 8.36 4.68
N ALA A 22 -3.05 9.35 4.72
CA ALA A 22 -3.38 10.76 4.59
C ALA A 22 -2.66 11.40 3.38
N SER A 23 -2.23 10.56 2.42
CA SER A 23 -1.44 10.98 1.26
C SER A 23 -2.19 11.93 0.32
N SER A 24 -3.52 11.92 0.35
CA SER A 24 -4.38 12.86 -0.38
C SER A 24 -4.41 14.28 0.19
N LEU A 25 -3.93 14.48 1.42
CA LEU A 25 -3.91 15.76 2.11
C LEU A 25 -2.60 16.53 1.85
N PRO A 26 -2.59 17.87 2.06
CA PRO A 26 -1.37 18.65 2.08
C PRO A 26 -0.34 18.08 3.07
N TYR A 27 0.95 18.22 2.75
CA TYR A 27 2.05 17.63 3.53
C TYR A 27 1.94 17.87 5.04
N GLU A 28 1.71 19.10 5.46
CA GLU A 28 1.66 19.45 6.90
C GLU A 28 0.47 18.82 7.62
N GLU A 29 -0.65 18.62 6.92
CA GLU A 29 -1.82 17.92 7.46
C GLU A 29 -1.56 16.42 7.55
N ASN A 30 -0.96 15.81 6.52
CA ASN A 30 -0.54 14.41 6.56
C ASN A 30 0.42 14.18 7.72
N VAL A 31 1.47 15.01 7.87
CA VAL A 31 2.41 14.93 9.00
C VAL A 31 1.70 15.02 10.35
N LYS A 32 0.77 15.97 10.50
CA LYS A 32 0.02 16.15 11.76
C LYS A 32 -0.77 14.89 12.13
N LEU A 33 -1.56 14.37 11.20
CA LEU A 33 -2.38 13.17 11.43
C LEU A 33 -1.51 11.93 11.66
N THR A 34 -0.43 11.78 10.89
CA THR A 34 0.50 10.66 11.04
C THR A 34 1.19 10.69 12.41
N LYS A 35 1.59 11.87 12.92
CA LYS A 35 2.12 12.01 14.29
C LYS A 35 1.11 11.59 15.36
N GLU A 36 -0.16 11.93 15.17
CA GLU A 36 -1.22 11.49 16.08
C GLU A 36 -1.37 9.97 16.07
N ALA A 37 -1.40 9.36 14.87
CA ALA A 37 -1.45 7.90 14.73
C ALA A 37 -0.25 7.22 15.40
N VAL A 38 0.96 7.74 15.19
CA VAL A 38 2.19 7.21 15.81
C VAL A 38 2.12 7.30 17.32
N LYS A 39 1.68 8.44 17.88
CA LYS A 39 1.52 8.60 19.34
C LYS A 39 0.59 7.54 19.92
N LEU A 40 -0.59 7.36 19.34
CA LEU A 40 -1.58 6.38 19.79
C LEU A 40 -1.06 4.94 19.70
N ALA A 41 -0.37 4.60 18.60
CA ALA A 41 0.18 3.27 18.38
C ALA A 41 1.33 2.96 19.37
N ARG A 42 2.19 3.94 19.69
CA ARG A 42 3.29 3.77 20.67
C ARG A 42 2.78 3.42 22.07
N GLU A 43 1.64 3.95 22.49
CA GLU A 43 1.02 3.62 23.79
C GLU A 43 0.68 2.13 23.91
N LYS A 44 0.50 1.45 22.76
CA LYS A 44 0.17 0.02 22.67
C LYS A 44 1.29 -0.85 22.09
N ASN A 45 2.46 -0.29 21.86
CA ASN A 45 3.61 -0.96 21.23
C ASN A 45 3.28 -1.52 19.84
N VAL A 46 2.55 -0.75 19.02
CA VAL A 46 2.09 -1.12 17.69
C VAL A 46 2.87 -0.34 16.63
N SER A 47 3.25 -1.00 15.53
CA SER A 47 3.95 -0.39 14.40
C SER A 47 3.00 0.43 13.53
N VAL A 48 3.52 1.54 12.98
CA VAL A 48 2.76 2.42 12.09
C VAL A 48 3.38 2.48 10.70
N GLU A 49 2.56 2.18 9.70
CA GLU A 49 2.80 2.48 8.30
C GLU A 49 2.08 3.79 7.93
N ALA A 50 2.73 4.64 7.14
CA ALA A 50 2.07 5.79 6.54
C ALA A 50 2.52 5.99 5.10
N GLU A 51 1.80 6.80 4.35
CA GLU A 51 1.99 7.00 2.92
C GLU A 51 2.29 8.44 2.57
N ILE A 52 3.21 8.62 1.61
CA ILE A 52 3.49 9.90 0.96
C ILE A 52 3.66 9.72 -0.54
N GLY A 53 3.14 10.65 -1.31
CA GLY A 53 3.08 10.60 -2.78
C GLY A 53 1.67 10.29 -3.25
N ILE A 54 1.46 10.30 -4.55
CA ILE A 54 0.16 10.06 -5.17
C ILE A 54 0.22 8.72 -5.90
N LEU A 55 -0.51 7.73 -5.41
CA LEU A 55 -0.70 6.48 -6.14
C LEU A 55 -1.73 6.69 -7.26
N GLY A 56 -1.40 6.25 -8.47
CA GLY A 56 -2.35 6.23 -9.57
C GLY A 56 -3.54 5.31 -9.29
N GLY A 57 -4.65 5.50 -9.99
CA GLY A 57 -5.86 4.71 -9.83
C GLY A 57 -6.99 5.49 -9.17
N ARG A 58 -7.64 4.93 -8.14
CA ARG A 58 -8.80 5.56 -7.49
C ARG A 58 -8.52 6.90 -6.80
N GLU A 59 -7.29 7.11 -6.37
CA GLU A 59 -6.88 8.30 -5.61
C GLU A 59 -6.55 9.49 -6.51
N ALA A 60 -6.04 9.23 -7.72
CA ALA A 60 -5.89 10.23 -8.76
C ALA A 60 -7.26 10.53 -9.38
N GLY A 61 -8.11 11.24 -8.66
CA GLY A 61 -9.42 11.63 -9.19
C GLY A 61 -9.31 12.24 -10.59
N ASP A 62 -10.26 11.95 -11.47
CA ASP A 62 -10.32 12.22 -12.93
C ASP A 62 -10.01 13.66 -13.41
N LYS A 63 -9.49 14.53 -12.56
CA LYS A 63 -9.46 15.98 -12.80
C LYS A 63 -8.14 16.58 -13.26
N LYS A 64 -7.02 15.82 -13.23
CA LYS A 64 -5.75 16.31 -13.79
C LYS A 64 -4.89 15.13 -14.24
N LYS A 65 -4.44 15.14 -15.49
CA LYS A 65 -3.37 14.23 -15.94
C LYS A 65 -2.07 14.70 -15.30
N LEU A 66 -1.74 14.14 -14.14
CA LEU A 66 -0.45 14.36 -13.50
C LEU A 66 0.66 13.70 -14.33
N THR A 67 1.79 14.34 -14.38
CA THR A 67 3.02 13.75 -14.95
C THR A 67 3.54 12.64 -14.03
N LYS A 68 4.41 11.76 -14.54
CA LYS A 68 5.07 10.73 -13.71
C LYS A 68 5.81 11.37 -12.54
N GLU A 69 6.47 12.50 -12.75
CA GLU A 69 7.22 13.23 -11.71
C GLU A 69 6.29 13.77 -10.60
N GLU A 70 5.12 14.27 -10.96
CA GLU A 70 4.14 14.77 -9.97
C GLU A 70 3.50 13.64 -9.15
N MET A 71 3.43 12.42 -9.69
CA MET A 71 2.88 11.26 -8.98
C MET A 71 3.92 10.57 -8.10
N TYR A 72 5.19 10.55 -8.53
CA TYR A 72 6.22 9.78 -7.83
C TYR A 72 6.72 10.53 -6.60
N THR A 73 6.94 9.80 -5.53
CA THR A 73 7.44 10.35 -4.27
C THR A 73 8.85 10.94 -4.43
N ASP A 74 9.02 12.21 -4.08
CA ASP A 74 10.35 12.83 -4.01
C ASP A 74 11.15 12.23 -2.85
N PRO A 75 12.41 11.76 -3.08
CA PRO A 75 13.19 11.10 -2.04
C PRO A 75 13.56 11.99 -0.84
N LEU A 76 13.77 13.29 -1.05
CA LEU A 76 14.07 14.21 0.05
C LEU A 76 12.82 14.52 0.88
N LEU A 77 11.66 14.64 0.21
CA LEU A 77 10.39 14.78 0.88
C LEU A 77 10.05 13.54 1.69
N ALA A 78 10.31 12.33 1.16
CA ALA A 78 10.16 11.08 1.89
C ALA A 78 11.03 11.04 3.16
N LYS A 79 12.30 11.42 3.05
CA LYS A 79 13.21 11.54 4.19
C LYS A 79 12.66 12.49 5.26
N ARG A 80 12.26 13.70 4.86
CA ARG A 80 11.67 14.69 5.75
C ARG A 80 10.42 14.13 6.46
N PHE A 81 9.53 13.47 5.72
CA PHE A 81 8.32 12.88 6.27
C PHE A 81 8.61 11.83 7.34
N VAL A 82 9.57 10.94 7.11
CA VAL A 82 10.02 9.96 8.09
C VAL A 82 10.63 10.61 9.34
N GLU A 83 11.45 11.63 9.13
CA GLU A 83 12.07 12.40 10.24
C GLU A 83 11.03 13.15 11.06
N ASP A 84 10.02 13.71 10.42
CA ASP A 84 8.94 14.44 11.07
C ASP A 84 7.97 13.52 11.82
N THR A 85 7.63 12.35 11.26
CA THR A 85 6.54 11.49 11.77
C THR A 85 7.00 10.34 12.64
N LYS A 86 8.23 9.84 12.46
CA LYS A 86 8.79 8.69 13.19
C LYS A 86 7.99 7.39 12.99
N ILE A 87 7.48 7.17 11.79
CA ILE A 87 6.80 5.92 11.38
C ILE A 87 7.77 4.74 11.30
N ASP A 88 7.24 3.53 11.23
CA ASP A 88 8.02 2.28 11.18
C ASP A 88 8.15 1.71 9.76
N ALA A 89 7.23 2.06 8.85
CA ALA A 89 7.26 1.67 7.45
C ALA A 89 6.69 2.78 6.57
N LEU A 90 7.23 2.96 5.38
CA LEU A 90 6.83 4.00 4.43
C LEU A 90 6.25 3.40 3.16
N ALA A 91 4.99 3.68 2.88
CA ALA A 91 4.41 3.52 1.55
C ALA A 91 4.75 4.75 0.69
N CYS A 92 5.23 4.51 -0.52
CA CYS A 92 5.64 5.57 -1.44
C CYS A 92 5.35 5.20 -2.90
N SER A 93 5.14 6.22 -3.73
CA SER A 93 4.84 6.06 -5.15
C SER A 93 6.12 6.04 -5.98
N PHE A 94 6.27 5.00 -6.82
CA PHE A 94 7.40 4.81 -7.72
C PHE A 94 7.00 4.07 -9.02
N GLY A 95 5.73 4.14 -9.41
CA GLY A 95 5.22 3.59 -10.68
C GLY A 95 4.17 2.50 -10.54
N THR A 96 3.76 2.16 -9.33
CA THR A 96 2.61 1.29 -9.09
C THR A 96 1.31 2.12 -8.99
N ALA A 97 0.17 1.44 -9.19
CA ALA A 97 -1.16 2.01 -9.03
C ALA A 97 -2.13 0.97 -8.48
N HIS A 98 -3.18 1.40 -7.81
CA HIS A 98 -4.22 0.51 -7.32
C HIS A 98 -5.12 0.00 -8.45
N GLY A 99 -5.51 -1.28 -8.37
CA GLY A 99 -6.46 -1.90 -9.29
C GLY A 99 -5.83 -2.84 -10.32
N ILE A 100 -6.52 -3.01 -11.45
CA ILE A 100 -6.05 -3.86 -12.54
C ILE A 100 -5.36 -2.97 -13.59
N TYR A 101 -4.10 -3.25 -13.87
CA TYR A 101 -3.34 -2.53 -14.87
C TYR A 101 -3.89 -2.76 -16.29
N LYS A 102 -4.08 -1.67 -17.02
CA LYS A 102 -4.38 -1.71 -18.48
C LYS A 102 -3.11 -1.82 -19.31
N VAL A 103 -2.00 -1.34 -18.78
CA VAL A 103 -0.66 -1.37 -19.38
C VAL A 103 0.31 -1.83 -18.29
N LYS A 104 1.34 -2.57 -18.67
CA LYS A 104 2.38 -3.03 -17.71
C LYS A 104 2.95 -1.83 -16.92
N PRO A 105 3.01 -1.90 -15.58
CA PRO A 105 3.60 -0.84 -14.77
C PRO A 105 5.11 -0.73 -15.04
N GLU A 106 5.60 0.49 -15.10
CA GLU A 106 7.03 0.80 -15.19
C GLU A 106 7.50 1.35 -13.85
N LEU A 107 8.32 0.58 -13.14
CA LEU A 107 8.80 0.95 -11.81
C LEU A 107 10.11 1.75 -11.91
N ASP A 108 10.19 2.84 -11.15
CA ASP A 108 11.42 3.62 -10.97
C ASP A 108 12.29 3.00 -9.87
N PHE A 109 13.15 2.06 -10.24
CA PHE A 109 14.02 1.34 -9.33
C PHE A 109 15.10 2.21 -8.69
N GLU A 110 15.58 3.24 -9.39
CA GLU A 110 16.57 4.18 -8.85
C GLU A 110 15.94 5.01 -7.72
N ARG A 111 14.71 5.44 -7.90
CA ARG A 111 13.93 6.13 -6.88
C ARG A 111 13.73 5.27 -5.63
N ILE A 112 13.37 3.99 -5.80
CA ILE A 112 13.26 3.05 -4.68
C ILE A 112 14.57 2.98 -3.89
N SER A 113 15.72 2.79 -4.58
CA SER A 113 17.04 2.75 -3.94
C SER A 113 17.30 4.03 -3.15
N LYS A 114 17.09 5.19 -3.77
CA LYS A 114 17.36 6.49 -3.16
C LYS A 114 16.49 6.77 -1.95
N ILE A 115 15.19 6.45 -2.01
CA ILE A 115 14.29 6.56 -0.87
C ILE A 115 14.75 5.63 0.27
N SER A 116 15.06 4.36 -0.05
CA SER A 116 15.53 3.38 0.93
C SER A 116 16.80 3.82 1.64
N GLU A 117 17.79 4.36 0.90
CA GLU A 117 19.05 4.86 1.44
C GLU A 117 18.85 6.06 2.37
N LEU A 118 17.95 6.97 2.02
CA LEU A 118 17.70 8.18 2.79
C LEU A 118 16.83 7.95 4.00
N CYS A 119 15.79 7.13 3.88
CA CYS A 119 14.81 6.90 4.94
C CYS A 119 15.26 5.83 5.95
N LYS A 120 16.07 4.85 5.52
CA LYS A 120 16.61 3.75 6.35
C LYS A 120 15.54 2.97 7.12
N LEU A 121 14.37 2.80 6.53
CA LEU A 121 13.27 2.01 7.08
C LEU A 121 12.62 1.15 5.99
N PRO A 122 11.81 0.14 6.34
CA PRO A 122 11.12 -0.69 5.38
C PRO A 122 10.23 0.12 4.43
N LEU A 123 10.40 -0.09 3.11
CA LEU A 123 9.49 0.46 2.13
C LEU A 123 8.34 -0.51 1.84
N VAL A 124 7.16 0.05 1.62
CA VAL A 124 5.95 -0.69 1.27
C VAL A 124 5.55 -0.37 -0.17
N MET A 125 5.29 -1.41 -0.95
CA MET A 125 4.73 -1.31 -2.29
C MET A 125 3.22 -1.49 -2.22
N HIS A 126 2.47 -0.41 -2.43
CA HIS A 126 1.05 -0.50 -2.74
C HIS A 126 0.83 -0.78 -4.22
N GLY A 127 -0.34 -1.30 -4.58
CA GLY A 127 -0.66 -1.61 -5.98
C GLY A 127 0.24 -2.69 -6.59
N GLY A 128 0.69 -3.66 -5.80
CA GLY A 128 1.58 -4.73 -6.28
C GLY A 128 0.94 -5.68 -7.29
N SER A 129 -0.39 -5.87 -7.27
CA SER A 129 -1.08 -6.77 -8.21
C SER A 129 -0.72 -6.48 -9.66
N GLY A 130 -0.25 -7.50 -10.41
CA GLY A 130 0.12 -7.36 -11.82
C GLY A 130 1.54 -6.84 -12.10
N VAL A 131 2.33 -6.58 -11.06
CA VAL A 131 3.78 -6.37 -11.19
C VAL A 131 4.45 -7.70 -11.55
N SER A 132 5.45 -7.69 -12.41
CA SER A 132 6.15 -8.91 -12.82
C SER A 132 7.02 -9.49 -11.70
N HIS A 133 7.24 -10.83 -11.73
CA HIS A 133 8.08 -11.53 -10.76
C HIS A 133 9.51 -10.95 -10.68
N GLU A 134 10.06 -10.58 -11.84
CA GLU A 134 11.38 -9.96 -11.91
C GLU A 134 11.39 -8.55 -11.29
N ASP A 135 10.33 -7.77 -11.49
CA ASP A 135 10.23 -6.44 -10.93
C ASP A 135 10.03 -6.47 -9.41
N TYR A 136 9.30 -7.47 -8.88
CA TYR A 136 9.28 -7.73 -7.43
C TYR A 136 10.68 -7.97 -6.87
N LYS A 137 11.44 -8.91 -7.48
CA LYS A 137 12.80 -9.23 -7.02
C LYS A 137 13.70 -7.99 -7.03
N LYS A 138 13.61 -7.15 -8.08
CA LYS A 138 14.37 -5.91 -8.18
C LYS A 138 13.97 -4.91 -7.09
N ALA A 139 12.67 -4.74 -6.81
CA ALA A 139 12.17 -3.84 -5.78
C ALA A 139 12.58 -4.31 -4.37
N ILE A 140 12.46 -5.61 -4.08
CA ILE A 140 12.88 -6.20 -2.81
C ILE A 140 14.37 -5.98 -2.56
N LYS A 141 15.23 -6.20 -3.57
CA LYS A 141 16.67 -5.94 -3.47
C LYS A 141 17.00 -4.48 -3.15
N ARG A 142 16.09 -3.55 -3.45
CA ARG A 142 16.26 -2.10 -3.28
C ARG A 142 15.58 -1.50 -2.05
N GLY A 143 14.97 -2.32 -1.20
CA GLY A 143 14.45 -1.83 0.08
C GLY A 143 12.96 -2.04 0.32
N VAL A 144 12.20 -2.51 -0.68
CA VAL A 144 10.82 -2.94 -0.44
C VAL A 144 10.81 -4.18 0.46
N ARG A 145 9.99 -4.16 1.51
CA ARG A 145 9.88 -5.25 2.50
C ARG A 145 8.46 -5.74 2.70
N LYS A 146 7.46 -4.96 2.27
CA LYS A 146 6.05 -5.33 2.29
C LYS A 146 5.45 -5.03 0.91
N ILE A 147 4.62 -5.92 0.41
CA ILE A 147 3.93 -5.78 -0.87
C ILE A 147 2.44 -6.02 -0.64
N ASN A 148 1.61 -5.05 -0.98
CA ASN A 148 0.18 -5.19 -0.94
C ASN A 148 -0.31 -5.76 -2.28
N TYR A 149 -0.91 -6.96 -2.22
CA TYR A 149 -1.41 -7.70 -3.37
C TYR A 149 -2.88 -8.07 -3.15
N TYR A 150 -3.77 -7.57 -3.99
CA TYR A 150 -5.21 -7.81 -3.82
C TYR A 150 -5.96 -8.02 -5.14
N SER A 151 -5.88 -7.08 -6.09
CA SER A 151 -6.80 -7.00 -7.22
C SER A 151 -6.83 -8.25 -8.10
N TYR A 152 -5.67 -8.82 -8.40
CA TYR A 152 -5.58 -10.04 -9.21
C TYR A 152 -6.04 -11.26 -8.40
N MET A 153 -5.67 -11.36 -7.12
CA MET A 153 -6.15 -12.41 -6.23
C MET A 153 -7.69 -12.40 -6.15
N ALA A 154 -8.29 -11.23 -5.94
CA ALA A 154 -9.74 -11.10 -5.88
C ALA A 154 -10.42 -11.46 -7.22
N LYS A 155 -9.79 -11.11 -8.35
CA LYS A 155 -10.28 -11.47 -9.69
C LYS A 155 -10.25 -12.98 -9.90
N GLU A 156 -9.13 -13.64 -9.59
CA GLU A 156 -9.01 -15.10 -9.71
C GLU A 156 -10.00 -15.82 -8.80
N GLY A 157 -10.19 -15.33 -7.56
CA GLY A 157 -11.21 -15.86 -6.65
C GLY A 157 -12.63 -15.79 -7.22
N VAL A 158 -12.99 -14.69 -7.90
CA VAL A 158 -14.31 -14.59 -8.59
C VAL A 158 -14.41 -15.58 -9.76
N MET A 159 -13.32 -15.75 -10.53
CA MET A 159 -13.32 -16.70 -11.65
C MET A 159 -13.47 -18.14 -11.14
N ALA A 160 -12.74 -18.49 -10.10
CA ALA A 160 -12.86 -19.81 -9.45
C ALA A 160 -14.26 -20.04 -8.84
N ALA A 161 -14.84 -19.04 -8.18
CA ALA A 161 -16.19 -19.13 -7.66
C ALA A 161 -17.25 -19.37 -8.78
N ARG A 162 -17.11 -18.69 -9.92
CA ARG A 162 -17.98 -18.93 -11.09
C ARG A 162 -17.83 -20.33 -11.67
N GLU A 163 -16.61 -20.87 -11.66
CA GLU A 163 -16.34 -22.23 -12.13
C GLU A 163 -17.05 -23.26 -11.24
N ILE A 164 -16.85 -23.18 -9.93
CA ILE A 164 -17.38 -24.20 -9.00
C ILE A 164 -18.90 -24.11 -8.81
N VAL A 165 -19.48 -22.91 -8.86
CA VAL A 165 -20.95 -22.74 -8.72
C VAL A 165 -21.74 -23.47 -9.80
N ASN A 166 -21.14 -23.76 -10.95
CA ASN A 166 -21.74 -24.55 -12.02
C ASN A 166 -21.56 -26.07 -11.86
N THR A 167 -21.07 -26.54 -10.72
CA THR A 167 -20.94 -27.97 -10.38
C THR A 167 -21.92 -28.38 -9.26
N ASP A 168 -21.98 -29.67 -8.92
CA ASP A 168 -22.87 -30.20 -7.88
C ASP A 168 -22.34 -29.91 -6.46
N ILE A 169 -22.21 -28.61 -6.11
CA ILE A 169 -21.87 -28.16 -4.75
C ILE A 169 -23.16 -28.01 -3.90
N THR A 170 -23.03 -28.30 -2.61
CA THR A 170 -24.13 -28.20 -1.66
C THR A 170 -23.93 -27.05 -0.66
N PHE A 171 -22.70 -26.74 -0.27
CA PHE A 171 -22.41 -25.82 0.82
C PHE A 171 -21.55 -24.64 0.41
N TYR A 172 -21.81 -23.47 1.03
CA TYR A 172 -21.07 -22.24 0.77
C TYR A 172 -19.54 -22.35 1.01
N HIS A 173 -19.14 -23.14 2.02
CA HIS A 173 -17.72 -23.32 2.31
C HIS A 173 -16.93 -23.99 1.18
N GLU A 174 -17.59 -24.78 0.32
CA GLU A 174 -16.97 -25.40 -0.85
C GLU A 174 -16.55 -24.32 -1.86
N ILE A 175 -17.40 -23.30 -2.07
CA ILE A 175 -17.07 -22.13 -2.91
C ILE A 175 -15.88 -21.38 -2.34
N ALA A 176 -15.92 -21.05 -1.04
CA ALA A 176 -14.87 -20.29 -0.38
C ALA A 176 -13.53 -21.03 -0.42
N SER A 177 -13.53 -22.33 -0.11
CA SER A 177 -12.33 -23.16 -0.14
C SER A 177 -11.72 -23.25 -1.53
N TYR A 178 -12.54 -23.52 -2.55
CA TYR A 178 -12.06 -23.60 -3.93
C TYR A 178 -11.50 -22.29 -4.43
N ALA A 179 -12.19 -21.16 -4.18
CA ALA A 179 -11.75 -19.85 -4.58
C ALA A 179 -10.47 -19.36 -3.85
N THR A 180 -10.17 -19.93 -2.68
CA THR A 180 -8.96 -19.60 -1.91
C THR A 180 -7.74 -20.41 -2.39
N LEU A 181 -7.95 -21.61 -2.93
CA LEU A 181 -6.88 -22.53 -3.34
C LEU A 181 -6.42 -22.33 -4.79
N LYS A 182 -7.15 -21.58 -5.61
CA LYS A 182 -6.79 -21.24 -7.00
C LYS A 182 -5.92 -19.99 -7.07
#